data_d3d86c5d749e2d21c34ba49f02dded41
#
_entry.id   d3d86c5d749e2d21c34ba49f02dded41
#
_cell.length_a   1.000
_cell.length_b   1.000
_cell.length_c   1.000
_cell.angle_alpha   90.00
_cell.angle_beta   90.00
_cell.angle_gamma   90.00
#
_symmetry.space_group_name_H-M   'P 1'
#
loop_
_entity.id
_entity.type
_entity.pdbx_description
1 polymer ?
#
loop_
_entity_poly.entity_id
_entity_poly.type
_entity_poly.pdbx_seq_one_letter_code
_entity_poly.pdbx_strand_id
1 'polypeptide(L)'
;MKPWYVLLGTAIVAIGGIFAYCATRAADGPALASSARIDLARYMGAWYVIANIPYFAERGKVATRDVYALDADGNVATTYVYRKSFDDPEKTMGSLGIVQPGSNNAYWIVRFLWLIRADYLILEVAPDYAWALVGQPSRKLGWVHARDPAMDDAQYRDLLGKFAAFGYDTSRFARVPQFREQVGRAGFQ
;
A
#
# COMPACT_ATOMS: atom_id res chain seq x y z
N MET A 1 31.86 -28.16 -9.15
CA MET A 1 30.39 -28.17 -9.20
C MET A 1 29.89 -27.56 -7.90
N LYS A 2 29.44 -26.31 -7.88
CA LYS A 2 28.87 -25.67 -6.69
C LYS A 2 27.35 -25.92 -6.67
N PRO A 3 26.77 -26.38 -5.57
CA PRO A 3 25.36 -26.74 -5.52
C PRO A 3 24.48 -25.49 -5.56
N TRP A 4 23.62 -25.42 -6.56
CA TRP A 4 22.65 -24.37 -6.84
C TRP A 4 21.47 -24.29 -5.83
N TYR A 5 21.41 -25.22 -4.89
CA TYR A 5 20.32 -25.31 -3.89
C TYR A 5 20.39 -24.26 -2.76
N VAL A 6 21.50 -23.54 -2.61
CA VAL A 6 21.65 -22.52 -1.56
C VAL A 6 20.89 -21.24 -1.88
N LEU A 7 20.57 -20.98 -3.15
CA LEU A 7 19.79 -19.79 -3.57
C LEU A 7 18.28 -19.98 -3.46
N LEU A 8 17.78 -21.22 -3.36
CA LEU A 8 16.36 -21.50 -3.18
C LEU A 8 15.89 -21.37 -1.72
N GLY A 9 16.79 -21.55 -0.75
CA GLY A 9 16.42 -21.51 0.67
C GLY A 9 16.09 -20.12 1.20
N THR A 10 16.74 -19.07 0.71
CA THR A 10 16.51 -17.69 1.16
C THR A 10 15.25 -17.06 0.55
N ALA A 11 14.83 -17.50 -0.63
CA ALA A 11 13.59 -17.04 -1.25
C ALA A 11 12.34 -17.61 -0.55
N ILE A 12 12.42 -18.87 -0.07
CA ILE A 12 11.29 -19.55 0.58
C ILE A 12 10.96 -18.96 1.95
N VAL A 13 11.97 -18.54 2.72
CA VAL A 13 11.74 -17.90 4.04
C VAL A 13 11.11 -16.52 3.91
N ALA A 14 11.49 -15.75 2.89
CA ALA A 14 10.87 -14.44 2.62
C ALA A 14 9.41 -14.58 2.17
N ILE A 15 9.08 -15.60 1.36
CA ILE A 15 7.73 -15.89 0.87
C ILE A 15 6.84 -16.39 2.03
N GLY A 16 7.35 -17.24 2.92
CA GLY A 16 6.61 -17.70 4.11
C GLY A 16 6.25 -16.57 5.07
N GLY A 17 7.14 -15.58 5.24
CA GLY A 17 6.89 -14.39 6.06
C GLY A 17 5.78 -13.49 5.50
N ILE A 18 5.67 -13.35 4.18
CA ILE A 18 4.60 -12.60 3.52
C ILE A 18 3.25 -13.32 3.71
N PHE A 19 3.20 -14.65 3.55
CA PHE A 19 1.98 -15.45 3.78
C PHE A 19 1.45 -15.31 5.21
N ALA A 20 2.32 -15.42 6.22
CA ALA A 20 1.94 -15.28 7.61
C ALA A 20 1.48 -13.86 7.95
N TYR A 21 2.03 -12.83 7.30
CA TYR A 21 1.65 -11.45 7.56
C TYR A 21 0.32 -11.05 6.91
N CYS A 22 0.03 -11.55 5.71
CA CYS A 22 -1.21 -11.25 4.96
C CYS A 22 -2.39 -12.15 5.36
N ALA A 23 -2.13 -13.37 5.87
CA ALA A 23 -3.17 -14.38 6.17
C ALA A 23 -3.75 -14.31 7.59
N THR A 24 -3.47 -13.27 8.38
CA THR A 24 -3.82 -13.25 9.79
C THR A 24 -5.16 -12.61 10.08
N ARG A 25 -6.02 -13.42 10.74
CA ARG A 25 -7.21 -13.11 11.58
C ARG A 25 -7.83 -11.72 11.41
N ALA A 26 -9.15 -11.72 11.25
CA ALA A 26 -9.97 -10.53 11.47
C ALA A 26 -9.52 -9.82 12.77
N ALA A 27 -9.36 -8.50 12.70
CA ALA A 27 -9.13 -7.71 13.90
C ALA A 27 -10.32 -7.87 14.84
N ASP A 28 -10.07 -7.84 16.16
CA ASP A 28 -11.13 -7.71 17.14
C ASP A 28 -11.82 -6.36 16.90
N GLY A 29 -13.06 -6.40 16.38
CA GLY A 29 -13.82 -5.20 16.04
C GLY A 29 -14.80 -5.44 14.87
N PRO A 30 -15.68 -4.49 14.58
CA PRO A 30 -16.62 -4.61 13.47
C PRO A 30 -15.86 -4.77 12.14
N ALA A 31 -16.46 -5.54 11.21
CA ALA A 31 -15.90 -5.76 9.89
C ALA A 31 -15.59 -4.41 9.22
N LEU A 32 -14.36 -4.23 8.75
CA LEU A 32 -13.99 -3.04 8.01
C LEU A 32 -14.68 -3.08 6.64
N ALA A 33 -15.59 -2.13 6.43
CA ALA A 33 -16.30 -1.97 5.17
C ALA A 33 -15.97 -0.60 4.58
N SER A 34 -15.87 -0.53 3.28
CA SER A 34 -15.80 0.72 2.54
C SER A 34 -17.17 1.09 2.00
N SER A 35 -17.56 2.33 2.16
CA SER A 35 -18.70 2.94 1.45
C SER A 35 -18.26 3.70 0.20
N ALA A 36 -16.98 3.72 -0.10
CA ALA A 36 -16.43 4.43 -1.25
C ALA A 36 -16.97 3.83 -2.56
N ARG A 37 -17.24 4.71 -3.52
CA ARG A 37 -17.56 4.37 -4.91
C ARG A 37 -16.40 4.85 -5.78
N ILE A 38 -15.70 3.93 -6.41
CA ILE A 38 -14.48 4.23 -7.14
C ILE A 38 -14.75 4.23 -8.64
N ASP A 39 -14.51 5.37 -9.26
CA ASP A 39 -14.32 5.46 -10.70
C ASP A 39 -12.90 4.95 -11.00
N LEU A 40 -12.80 3.74 -11.55
CA LEU A 40 -11.50 3.12 -11.83
C LEU A 40 -10.67 3.95 -12.81
N ALA A 41 -11.29 4.56 -13.80
CA ALA A 41 -10.56 5.37 -14.77
C ALA A 41 -9.87 6.57 -14.10
N ARG A 42 -10.57 7.25 -13.19
CA ARG A 42 -10.00 8.36 -12.39
C ARG A 42 -8.98 7.88 -11.37
N TYR A 43 -9.12 6.65 -10.87
CA TYR A 43 -8.20 6.09 -9.87
C TYR A 43 -6.86 5.66 -10.49
N MET A 44 -6.80 5.38 -11.80
CA MET A 44 -5.56 4.98 -12.48
C MET A 44 -4.48 6.07 -12.43
N GLY A 45 -3.26 5.70 -12.78
CA GLY A 45 -2.08 6.55 -12.76
C GLY A 45 -1.29 6.47 -11.46
N ALA A 46 -0.41 7.43 -11.21
CA ALA A 46 0.50 7.42 -10.09
C ALA A 46 -0.15 7.92 -8.80
N TRP A 47 0.16 7.22 -7.70
CA TRP A 47 -0.19 7.58 -6.33
C TRP A 47 1.05 7.48 -5.45
N TYR A 48 1.50 8.60 -4.90
CA TYR A 48 2.61 8.61 -3.95
C TYR A 48 2.17 8.08 -2.60
N VAL A 49 2.98 7.20 -2.00
CA VAL A 49 2.74 6.68 -0.66
C VAL A 49 3.24 7.71 0.35
N ILE A 50 2.36 8.54 0.86
CA ILE A 50 2.70 9.61 1.82
C ILE A 50 3.03 9.04 3.19
N ALA A 51 2.26 8.03 3.62
CA ALA A 51 2.48 7.31 4.86
C ALA A 51 1.94 5.90 4.77
N ASN A 52 2.48 5.00 5.58
CA ASN A 52 1.95 3.65 5.74
C ASN A 52 2.15 3.15 7.17
N ILE A 53 1.55 2.01 7.49
CA ILE A 53 1.97 1.20 8.62
C ILE A 53 3.17 0.37 8.14
N PRO A 54 4.42 0.67 8.58
CA PRO A 54 5.62 0.07 8.00
C PRO A 54 5.68 -1.44 8.23
N TYR A 55 5.88 -2.20 7.18
CA TYR A 55 6.12 -3.63 7.26
C TYR A 55 7.43 -3.97 6.50
N PHE A 56 7.91 -5.20 6.65
CA PHE A 56 9.24 -5.60 6.21
C PHE A 56 9.55 -5.31 4.72
N ALA A 57 8.53 -5.35 3.85
CA ALA A 57 8.72 -5.14 2.41
C ALA A 57 8.83 -3.66 2.02
N GLU A 58 8.28 -2.75 2.83
CA GLU A 58 8.27 -1.30 2.55
C GLU A 58 9.13 -0.46 3.48
N ARG A 59 9.51 -1.01 4.64
CA ARG A 59 10.28 -0.29 5.64
C ARG A 59 11.60 0.24 5.09
N GLY A 60 11.88 1.52 5.38
CA GLY A 60 13.12 2.19 4.99
C GLY A 60 13.23 2.50 3.49
N LYS A 61 12.15 2.38 2.72
CA LYS A 61 12.12 2.80 1.33
C LYS A 61 11.72 4.26 1.22
N VAL A 62 12.22 4.93 0.19
CA VAL A 62 11.96 6.36 -0.07
C VAL A 62 11.43 6.56 -1.49
N ALA A 63 10.83 7.71 -1.76
CA ALA A 63 10.26 8.11 -3.05
C ALA A 63 9.33 7.03 -3.62
N THR A 64 8.48 6.46 -2.74
CA THR A 64 7.63 5.34 -3.13
C THR A 64 6.32 5.80 -3.74
N ARG A 65 5.88 5.09 -4.76
CA ARG A 65 4.58 5.31 -5.40
C ARG A 65 4.04 4.01 -6.01
N ASP A 66 2.73 3.90 -6.05
CA ASP A 66 2.03 2.91 -6.85
C ASP A 66 1.57 3.54 -8.16
N VAL A 67 1.74 2.83 -9.27
CA VAL A 67 1.22 3.21 -10.58
C VAL A 67 0.21 2.16 -11.00
N TYR A 68 -1.06 2.57 -11.12
CA TYR A 68 -2.17 1.70 -11.49
C TYR A 68 -2.54 1.89 -12.96
N ALA A 69 -2.84 0.78 -13.63
CA ALA A 69 -3.38 0.76 -14.98
C ALA A 69 -4.43 -0.35 -15.11
N LEU A 70 -5.50 -0.11 -15.85
CA LEU A 70 -6.45 -1.17 -16.20
C LEU A 70 -5.84 -2.07 -17.28
N ASP A 71 -5.96 -3.38 -17.07
CA ASP A 71 -5.68 -4.36 -18.11
C ASP A 71 -6.92 -4.60 -19.00
N ALA A 72 -6.77 -5.44 -20.03
CA ALA A 72 -7.84 -5.76 -20.97
C ALA A 72 -9.03 -6.49 -20.32
N ASP A 73 -8.81 -7.14 -19.18
CA ASP A 73 -9.83 -7.88 -18.43
C ASP A 73 -10.52 -7.02 -17.36
N GLY A 74 -10.16 -5.73 -17.26
CA GLY A 74 -10.67 -4.80 -16.25
C GLY A 74 -10.06 -4.95 -14.87
N ASN A 75 -8.97 -5.71 -14.74
CA ASN A 75 -8.20 -5.78 -13.51
C ASN A 75 -7.21 -4.62 -13.41
N VAL A 76 -6.66 -4.40 -12.22
CA VAL A 76 -5.74 -3.30 -11.95
C VAL A 76 -4.31 -3.81 -11.91
N ALA A 77 -3.57 -3.62 -13.01
CA ALA A 77 -2.13 -3.83 -13.01
C ALA A 77 -1.47 -2.74 -12.15
N THR A 78 -0.66 -3.16 -11.17
CA THR A 78 0.02 -2.25 -10.25
C THR A 78 1.53 -2.38 -10.42
N THR A 79 2.20 -1.25 -10.55
CA THR A 79 3.67 -1.15 -10.47
C THR A 79 4.03 -0.34 -9.24
N TYR A 80 4.51 -1.00 -8.19
CA TYR A 80 5.11 -0.34 -7.03
C TYR A 80 6.53 0.10 -7.38
N VAL A 81 6.80 1.40 -7.28
CA VAL A 81 8.10 2.01 -7.56
C VAL A 81 8.71 2.52 -6.27
N TYR A 82 9.99 2.26 -6.04
CA TYR A 82 10.67 2.64 -4.81
C TYR A 82 12.18 2.81 -5.00
N ARG A 83 12.81 3.50 -4.06
CA ARG A 83 14.28 3.53 -3.90
C ARG A 83 14.64 3.03 -2.49
N LYS A 84 15.83 2.46 -2.33
CA LYS A 84 16.37 2.12 -0.99
C LYS A 84 16.92 3.37 -0.29
N SER A 85 17.45 4.30 -1.08
CA SER A 85 17.86 5.65 -0.67
C SER A 85 17.70 6.60 -1.86
N PHE A 86 17.79 7.92 -1.65
CA PHE A 86 17.70 8.88 -2.74
C PHE A 86 18.90 8.82 -3.71
N ASP A 87 19.97 8.14 -3.34
CA ASP A 87 21.16 7.92 -4.19
C ASP A 87 21.08 6.63 -5.01
N ASP A 88 20.15 5.73 -4.65
CA ASP A 88 19.94 4.48 -5.37
C ASP A 88 19.02 4.67 -6.59
N PRO A 89 19.16 3.82 -7.61
CA PRO A 89 18.22 3.80 -8.73
C PRO A 89 16.83 3.35 -8.30
N GLU A 90 15.81 3.76 -9.04
CA GLU A 90 14.45 3.24 -8.89
C GLU A 90 14.41 1.74 -9.15
N LYS A 91 13.61 1.06 -8.36
CA LYS A 91 13.25 -0.35 -8.51
C LYS A 91 11.74 -0.48 -8.61
N THR A 92 11.29 -1.51 -9.26
CA THR A 92 9.86 -1.78 -9.45
C THR A 92 9.50 -3.18 -9.00
N MET A 93 8.24 -3.34 -8.59
CA MET A 93 7.62 -4.64 -8.30
C MET A 93 6.19 -4.61 -8.82
N GLY A 94 5.82 -5.60 -9.64
CA GLY A 94 4.49 -5.73 -10.21
C GLY A 94 3.55 -6.55 -9.34
N SER A 95 2.26 -6.20 -9.41
CA SER A 95 1.16 -7.00 -8.86
C SER A 95 -0.11 -6.80 -9.68
N LEU A 96 -1.13 -7.63 -9.43
CA LEU A 96 -2.42 -7.56 -10.11
C LEU A 96 -3.55 -7.51 -9.09
N GLY A 97 -4.30 -6.43 -9.08
CA GLY A 97 -5.50 -6.25 -8.28
C GLY A 97 -6.73 -6.74 -9.02
N ILE A 98 -7.39 -7.77 -8.49
CA ILE A 98 -8.65 -8.29 -9.02
C ILE A 98 -9.79 -7.57 -8.29
N VAL A 99 -10.49 -6.70 -9.01
CA VAL A 99 -11.63 -5.95 -8.47
C VAL A 99 -12.75 -6.91 -8.09
N GLN A 100 -13.25 -6.81 -6.86
CA GLN A 100 -14.27 -7.71 -6.37
C GLN A 100 -15.68 -7.23 -6.78
N PRO A 101 -16.51 -8.09 -7.36
CA PRO A 101 -17.89 -7.73 -7.74
C PRO A 101 -18.68 -7.22 -6.55
N GLY A 102 -19.55 -6.23 -6.79
CA GLY A 102 -20.43 -5.67 -5.74
C GLY A 102 -19.75 -4.76 -4.72
N SER A 103 -18.44 -4.52 -4.84
CA SER A 103 -17.67 -3.68 -3.93
C SER A 103 -17.64 -2.19 -4.29
N ASN A 104 -18.44 -1.75 -5.27
CA ASN A 104 -18.33 -0.41 -5.87
C ASN A 104 -16.88 -0.08 -6.33
N ASN A 105 -16.14 -1.09 -6.79
CA ASN A 105 -14.73 -1.03 -7.17
C ASN A 105 -13.76 -0.68 -6.02
N ALA A 106 -14.21 -0.65 -4.78
CA ALA A 106 -13.38 -0.24 -3.64
C ALA A 106 -12.61 -1.40 -2.98
N TYR A 107 -12.89 -2.64 -3.33
CA TYR A 107 -12.21 -3.80 -2.76
C TYR A 107 -11.56 -4.65 -3.85
N TRP A 108 -10.26 -4.89 -3.71
CA TRP A 108 -9.47 -5.70 -4.63
C TRP A 108 -8.75 -6.81 -3.88
N ILE A 109 -8.60 -7.96 -4.52
CA ILE A 109 -7.65 -8.99 -4.10
C ILE A 109 -6.37 -8.81 -4.93
N VAL A 110 -5.33 -8.30 -4.29
CA VAL A 110 -4.03 -8.10 -4.93
C VAL A 110 -3.24 -9.39 -4.92
N ARG A 111 -2.74 -9.79 -6.08
CA ARG A 111 -1.93 -10.99 -6.29
C ARG A 111 -0.50 -10.60 -6.57
N PHE A 112 0.42 -11.16 -5.77
CA PHE A 112 1.86 -11.06 -5.99
C PHE A 112 2.39 -12.42 -6.40
N LEU A 113 3.24 -12.49 -7.42
CA LEU A 113 3.91 -13.73 -7.84
C LEU A 113 2.95 -14.93 -7.90
N TRP A 114 1.70 -14.76 -8.38
CA TRP A 114 0.62 -15.77 -8.52
C TRP A 114 0.25 -16.56 -7.24
N LEU A 115 1.07 -16.53 -6.20
CA LEU A 115 0.91 -17.31 -4.95
C LEU A 115 0.36 -16.49 -3.78
N ILE A 116 0.73 -15.22 -3.67
CA ILE A 116 0.41 -14.39 -2.50
C ILE A 116 -0.81 -13.55 -2.81
N ARG A 117 -1.78 -13.56 -1.91
CA ARG A 117 -2.99 -12.72 -1.97
C ARG A 117 -3.01 -11.78 -0.79
N ALA A 118 -3.38 -10.54 -1.05
CA ALA A 118 -3.58 -9.52 -0.03
C ALA A 118 -4.85 -8.74 -0.31
N ASP A 119 -5.57 -8.41 0.75
CA ASP A 119 -6.71 -7.51 0.69
C ASP A 119 -6.21 -6.08 0.45
N TYR A 120 -6.90 -5.36 -0.42
CA TYR A 120 -6.70 -3.94 -0.70
C TYR A 120 -8.06 -3.28 -0.71
N LEU A 121 -8.35 -2.50 0.31
CA LEU A 121 -9.64 -1.86 0.50
C LEU A 121 -9.47 -0.35 0.46
N ILE A 122 -10.02 0.30 -0.56
CA ILE A 122 -10.07 1.76 -0.63
C ILE A 122 -11.15 2.23 0.34
N LEU A 123 -10.75 2.80 1.47
CA LEU A 123 -11.64 3.22 2.55
C LEU A 123 -12.34 4.52 2.22
N GLU A 124 -11.60 5.47 1.68
CA GLU A 124 -12.07 6.79 1.29
C GLU A 124 -11.17 7.35 0.18
N VAL A 125 -11.74 8.15 -0.68
CA VAL A 125 -11.04 8.92 -1.71
C VAL A 125 -11.60 10.33 -1.74
N ALA A 126 -10.73 11.31 -1.93
CA ALA A 126 -11.14 12.70 -2.10
C ALA A 126 -12.06 12.85 -3.33
N PRO A 127 -13.05 13.75 -3.32
CA PRO A 127 -13.95 13.97 -4.46
C PRO A 127 -13.23 14.33 -5.76
N ASP A 128 -12.09 15.00 -5.65
CA ASP A 128 -11.19 15.37 -6.75
C ASP A 128 -10.13 14.31 -7.06
N TYR A 129 -10.06 13.22 -6.27
CA TYR A 129 -9.03 12.18 -6.33
C TYR A 129 -7.62 12.69 -5.99
N ALA A 130 -7.48 13.75 -5.19
CA ALA A 130 -6.18 14.23 -4.76
C ALA A 130 -5.50 13.30 -3.75
N TRP A 131 -6.27 12.60 -2.91
CA TRP A 131 -5.78 11.63 -1.93
C TRP A 131 -6.72 10.43 -1.80
N ALA A 132 -6.18 9.33 -1.28
CA ALA A 132 -6.96 8.12 -0.94
C ALA A 132 -6.41 7.47 0.34
N LEU A 133 -7.33 6.89 1.11
CA LEU A 133 -7.02 6.05 2.26
C LEU A 133 -7.25 4.60 1.88
N VAL A 134 -6.23 3.79 2.05
CA VAL A 134 -6.27 2.37 1.73
C VAL A 134 -5.95 1.55 2.95
N GLY A 135 -6.65 0.45 3.11
CA GLY A 135 -6.48 -0.42 4.25
C GLY A 135 -6.71 -1.90 3.96
N GLN A 136 -6.74 -2.67 5.02
CA GLN A 136 -7.07 -4.09 5.02
C GLN A 136 -8.09 -4.40 6.11
N PRO A 137 -8.94 -5.43 5.94
CA PRO A 137 -9.90 -5.86 6.97
C PRO A 137 -9.27 -6.11 8.34
N SER A 138 -8.02 -6.58 8.35
CA SER A 138 -7.25 -6.83 9.58
C SER A 138 -6.75 -5.57 10.28
N ARG A 139 -6.80 -4.40 9.65
CA ARG A 139 -6.22 -3.13 10.11
C ARG A 139 -4.71 -3.20 10.43
N LYS A 140 -4.03 -4.26 9.99
CA LYS A 140 -2.59 -4.43 10.21
C LYS A 140 -1.75 -3.58 9.29
N LEU A 141 -2.25 -3.33 8.08
CA LEU A 141 -1.65 -2.46 7.07
C LEU A 141 -2.63 -1.35 6.67
N GLY A 142 -2.08 -0.21 6.33
CA GLY A 142 -2.81 0.94 5.82
C GLY A 142 -1.86 1.91 5.14
N TRP A 143 -2.38 2.66 4.17
CA TRP A 143 -1.61 3.59 3.35
C TRP A 143 -2.38 4.89 3.15
N VAL A 144 -1.70 6.01 3.31
CA VAL A 144 -2.14 7.32 2.82
C VAL A 144 -1.52 7.53 1.46
N HIS A 145 -2.35 7.58 0.44
CA HIS A 145 -1.94 7.87 -0.93
C HIS A 145 -2.29 9.32 -1.31
N ALA A 146 -1.47 9.94 -2.15
CA ALA A 146 -1.78 11.24 -2.73
C ALA A 146 -1.25 11.35 -4.17
N ARG A 147 -1.87 12.25 -4.96
CA ARG A 147 -1.40 12.58 -6.31
C ARG A 147 -0.18 13.49 -6.27
N ASP A 148 -0.04 14.30 -5.23
CA ASP A 148 1.13 15.13 -4.99
C ASP A 148 2.04 14.45 -3.96
N PRO A 149 3.36 14.33 -4.20
CA PRO A 149 4.30 13.82 -3.19
C PRO A 149 4.46 14.74 -1.98
N ALA A 150 4.12 16.02 -2.10
CA ALA A 150 4.10 16.98 -1.00
C ALA A 150 2.74 16.91 -0.27
N MET A 151 2.80 16.77 1.05
CA MET A 151 1.64 16.87 1.92
C MET A 151 2.04 17.59 3.21
N ASP A 152 1.30 18.64 3.54
CA ASP A 152 1.54 19.36 4.78
C ASP A 152 1.08 18.58 6.03
N ASP A 153 1.55 19.03 7.20
CA ASP A 153 1.28 18.31 8.45
C ASP A 153 -0.18 18.42 8.90
N ALA A 154 -0.91 19.47 8.51
CA ALA A 154 -2.32 19.63 8.88
C ALA A 154 -3.17 18.63 8.11
N GLN A 155 -2.99 18.54 6.79
CA GLN A 155 -3.67 17.57 5.94
C GLN A 155 -3.33 16.14 6.36
N TYR A 156 -2.06 15.85 6.64
CA TYR A 156 -1.65 14.52 7.11
C TYR A 156 -2.37 14.11 8.40
N ARG A 157 -2.44 15.02 9.41
CA ARG A 157 -3.16 14.76 10.67
C ARG A 157 -4.65 14.54 10.46
N ASP A 158 -5.28 15.31 9.55
CA ASP A 158 -6.69 15.11 9.20
C ASP A 158 -6.94 13.71 8.63
N LEU A 159 -6.10 13.28 7.70
CA LEU A 159 -6.20 11.94 7.10
C LEU A 159 -5.96 10.82 8.11
N LEU A 160 -5.05 11.00 9.09
CA LEU A 160 -4.91 10.07 10.20
C LEU A 160 -6.15 10.05 11.09
N GLY A 161 -6.79 11.21 11.35
CA GLY A 161 -8.08 11.28 12.05
C GLY A 161 -9.17 10.43 11.38
N LYS A 162 -9.21 10.44 10.04
CA LYS A 162 -10.11 9.58 9.28
C LYS A 162 -9.76 8.08 9.47
N PHE A 163 -8.49 7.70 9.46
CA PHE A 163 -8.08 6.33 9.78
C PHE A 163 -8.52 5.89 11.19
N ALA A 164 -8.44 6.78 12.18
CA ALA A 164 -8.94 6.51 13.53
C ALA A 164 -10.43 6.17 13.53
N ALA A 165 -11.24 6.88 12.73
CA ALA A 165 -12.67 6.60 12.57
C ALA A 165 -12.93 5.21 11.96
N PHE A 166 -12.01 4.68 11.14
CA PHE A 166 -12.03 3.30 10.65
C PHE A 166 -11.47 2.27 11.66
N GLY A 167 -11.11 2.70 12.88
CA GLY A 167 -10.62 1.83 13.95
C GLY A 167 -9.15 1.43 13.82
N TYR A 168 -8.34 2.20 13.09
CA TYR A 168 -6.89 2.01 13.04
C TYR A 168 -6.20 2.63 14.25
N ASP A 169 -5.16 1.96 14.74
CA ASP A 169 -4.18 2.57 15.63
C ASP A 169 -3.25 3.48 14.81
N THR A 170 -3.52 4.77 14.86
CA THR A 170 -2.80 5.77 14.04
C THR A 170 -1.38 6.01 14.50
N SER A 171 -1.01 5.62 15.73
CA SER A 171 0.36 5.71 16.21
C SER A 171 1.33 4.80 15.45
N ARG A 172 0.81 3.82 14.72
CA ARG A 172 1.58 2.88 13.91
C ARG A 172 1.99 3.42 12.54
N PHE A 173 1.36 4.52 12.09
CA PHE A 173 1.69 5.12 10.81
C PHE A 173 2.99 5.91 10.89
N ALA A 174 3.83 5.75 9.86
CA ALA A 174 5.00 6.57 9.64
C ALA A 174 4.95 7.17 8.23
N ARG A 175 5.39 8.41 8.11
CA ARG A 175 5.50 9.06 6.78
C ARG A 175 6.63 8.43 5.98
N VAL A 176 6.42 8.32 4.68
CA VAL A 176 7.43 7.86 3.73
C VAL A 176 8.15 9.07 3.15
N PRO A 177 9.48 9.18 3.27
CA PRO A 177 10.21 10.29 2.66
C PRO A 177 10.00 10.31 1.14
N GLN A 178 9.40 11.39 0.64
CA GLN A 178 9.26 11.65 -0.79
C GLN A 178 10.37 12.58 -1.29
N PHE A 179 11.02 13.31 -0.38
CA PHE A 179 12.11 14.26 -0.64
C PHE A 179 13.30 13.97 0.27
N ARG A 180 14.51 14.25 -0.21
CA ARG A 180 15.76 13.95 0.50
C ARG A 180 15.83 14.59 1.90
N GLU A 181 15.35 15.82 2.04
CA GLU A 181 15.35 16.57 3.30
C GLU A 181 14.38 16.02 4.36
N GLN A 182 13.54 15.05 4.00
CA GLN A 182 12.63 14.38 4.94
C GLN A 182 13.28 13.19 5.64
N VAL A 183 14.39 12.68 5.12
CA VAL A 183 15.10 11.53 5.70
C VAL A 183 15.62 11.88 7.10
N GLY A 184 15.33 11.02 8.08
CA GLY A 184 15.74 11.21 9.47
C GLY A 184 14.92 12.23 10.26
N ARG A 185 13.91 12.85 9.66
CA ARG A 185 13.00 13.74 10.40
C ARG A 185 12.04 12.93 11.26
N ALA A 186 11.68 13.47 12.42
CA ALA A 186 10.70 12.85 13.31
C ALA A 186 9.36 12.61 12.58
N GLY A 187 8.78 11.41 12.77
CA GLY A 187 7.54 10.98 12.11
C GLY A 187 7.72 10.35 10.73
N PHE A 188 8.93 10.37 10.18
CA PHE A 188 9.29 9.64 8.96
C PHE A 188 9.99 8.31 9.28
N GLN A 189 9.83 7.31 8.39
CA GLN A 189 10.50 6.02 8.52
C GLN A 189 11.96 6.06 8.01
#